data_cffb0b8b3f9a686e4bf056e3f7e69835
#
_entry.id   cffb0b8b3f9a686e4bf056e3f7e69835
#
_cell.length_a   1.000
_cell.length_b   1.000
_cell.length_c   1.000
_cell.angle_alpha   90.00
_cell.angle_beta   90.00
_cell.angle_gamma   90.00
#
_symmetry.space_group_name_H-M   'P 1'
#
loop_
_entity.id
_entity.type
_entity.pdbx_description
1 polymer ?
#
loop_
_entity_poly.entity_id
_entity_poly.type
_entity_poly.pdbx_seq_one_letter_code
_entity_poly.pdbx_strand_id
1 'polypeptide(L)'
;MQIKLIALGKTDHNALQTLIDDYTKRLSHYIKFEYAIIPDIKNAKNLSENQQKQKEGELILAKTKSSDFLILLDEKGKAFDSVAFSKYLQKHLNSGVKQVTFVIGGPFGFSDEVYERANAKISLSNMTFSHQMVRLFFIEQLYRGFTILKNEPYHHQ
;
A
#
# COMPACT_ATOMS: atom_id res chain seq x y z
N MET A 1 13.89 7.78 5.85
CA MET A 1 12.66 7.54 5.08
C MET A 1 11.61 6.92 5.99
N GLN A 2 10.35 7.22 5.76
CA GLN A 2 9.20 6.61 6.41
C GLN A 2 8.33 5.96 5.32
N ILE A 3 7.70 4.83 5.63
CA ILE A 3 6.70 4.21 4.75
C ILE A 3 5.32 4.38 5.37
N LYS A 4 4.35 4.77 4.55
CA LYS A 4 2.94 4.85 4.91
C LYS A 4 2.14 3.96 3.96
N LEU A 5 1.22 3.19 4.51
CA LEU A 5 0.21 2.45 3.74
C LEU A 5 -1.16 3.02 4.06
N ILE A 6 -1.88 3.43 3.03
CA ILE A 6 -3.28 3.87 3.12
C ILE A 6 -4.17 2.78 2.55
N ALA A 7 -5.21 2.41 3.28
CA ALA A 7 -6.24 1.50 2.82
C ALA A 7 -7.64 2.07 3.11
N LEU A 8 -8.61 1.74 2.25
CA LEU A 8 -10.01 2.15 2.38
C LEU A 8 -10.82 1.10 3.12
N GLY A 9 -11.54 1.53 4.15
CA GLY A 9 -12.37 0.68 5.00
C GLY A 9 -11.59 -0.11 6.05
N LYS A 10 -12.30 -0.55 7.08
CA LYS A 10 -11.75 -1.38 8.15
C LYS A 10 -11.30 -2.75 7.62
N THR A 11 -10.41 -3.38 8.35
CA THR A 11 -10.17 -4.82 8.23
C THR A 11 -11.31 -5.56 8.93
N ASP A 12 -12.05 -6.39 8.18
CA ASP A 12 -13.30 -6.98 8.65
C ASP A 12 -13.11 -8.17 9.60
N HIS A 13 -12.03 -8.93 9.39
CA HIS A 13 -11.72 -10.15 10.13
C HIS A 13 -10.70 -9.93 11.23
N ASN A 14 -11.02 -10.32 12.47
CA ASN A 14 -10.09 -10.22 13.60
C ASN A 14 -8.81 -11.03 13.40
N ALA A 15 -8.92 -12.23 12.80
CA ALA A 15 -7.74 -13.05 12.48
C ALA A 15 -6.82 -12.34 11.50
N LEU A 16 -7.36 -11.68 10.47
CA LEU A 16 -6.60 -10.90 9.51
C LEU A 16 -5.94 -9.68 10.17
N GLN A 17 -6.67 -8.97 11.02
CA GLN A 17 -6.14 -7.82 11.75
C GLN A 17 -4.98 -8.25 12.67
N THR A 18 -5.10 -9.38 13.35
CA THR A 18 -4.04 -9.92 14.21
C THR A 18 -2.76 -10.20 13.41
N LEU A 19 -2.87 -10.78 12.20
CA LEU A 19 -1.72 -11.02 11.33
C LEU A 19 -1.12 -9.73 10.79
N ILE A 20 -1.96 -8.76 10.42
CA ILE A 20 -1.51 -7.43 10.00
C ILE A 20 -0.71 -6.75 11.11
N ASP A 21 -1.21 -6.81 12.35
CA ASP A 21 -0.55 -6.22 13.52
C ASP A 21 0.80 -6.90 13.79
N ASP A 22 0.88 -8.24 13.68
CA ASP A 22 2.13 -8.98 13.84
C ASP A 22 3.19 -8.55 12.81
N TYR A 23 2.85 -8.53 11.52
CA TYR A 23 3.79 -8.12 10.48
C TYR A 23 4.13 -6.62 10.55
N THR A 24 3.19 -5.78 10.93
CA THR A 24 3.45 -4.35 11.19
C THR A 24 4.48 -4.17 12.31
N LYS A 25 4.34 -4.94 13.39
CA LYS A 25 5.30 -4.94 14.50
C LYS A 25 6.70 -5.39 14.04
N ARG A 26 6.78 -6.48 13.27
CA ARG A 26 8.05 -6.95 12.69
C ARG A 26 8.68 -5.89 11.79
N LEU A 27 7.89 -5.28 10.89
CA LEU A 27 8.33 -4.25 9.96
C LEU A 27 8.86 -3.01 10.69
N SER A 28 8.29 -2.65 11.85
CA SER A 28 8.71 -1.49 12.64
C SER A 28 10.16 -1.54 13.14
N HIS A 29 10.78 -2.72 13.19
CA HIS A 29 12.19 -2.88 13.53
C HIS A 29 13.15 -2.41 12.41
N TYR A 30 12.65 -2.29 11.19
CA TYR A 30 13.44 -1.91 10.00
C TYR A 30 13.23 -0.47 9.57
N ILE A 31 11.99 0.00 9.70
CA ILE A 31 11.59 1.31 9.20
C ILE A 31 10.41 1.86 9.99
N LYS A 32 10.33 3.19 10.08
CA LYS A 32 9.11 3.84 10.58
C LYS A 32 7.98 3.56 9.59
N PHE A 33 6.98 2.81 10.04
CA PHE A 33 5.83 2.40 9.24
C PHE A 33 4.53 2.91 9.86
N GLU A 34 3.68 3.49 9.04
CA GLU A 34 2.33 3.94 9.40
C GLU A 34 1.31 3.21 8.55
N TYR A 35 0.35 2.54 9.19
CA TYR A 35 -0.81 1.97 8.53
C TYR A 35 -2.03 2.83 8.82
N ALA A 36 -2.54 3.52 7.80
CA ALA A 36 -3.63 4.46 7.90
C ALA A 36 -4.88 3.92 7.21
N ILE A 37 -5.97 3.85 7.94
CA ILE A 37 -7.28 3.47 7.41
C ILE A 37 -8.10 4.74 7.13
N ILE A 38 -8.69 4.81 5.94
CA ILE A 38 -9.72 5.77 5.59
C ILE A 38 -11.06 5.07 5.81
N PRO A 39 -11.96 5.61 6.64
CA PRO A 39 -13.28 5.01 6.85
C PRO A 39 -14.06 4.90 5.54
N ASP A 40 -14.90 3.88 5.43
CA ASP A 40 -15.81 3.73 4.30
C ASP A 40 -16.72 4.96 4.14
N ILE A 41 -17.02 5.29 2.90
CA ILE A 41 -17.95 6.38 2.58
C ILE A 41 -19.36 5.99 3.04
N LYS A 42 -19.96 6.85 3.83
CA LYS A 42 -21.35 6.67 4.25
C LYS A 42 -22.29 6.77 3.06
N ASN A 43 -23.33 5.91 3.03
CA ASN A 43 -24.33 5.87 1.97
C ASN A 43 -23.75 5.63 0.55
N ALA A 44 -22.65 4.88 0.44
CA ALA A 44 -22.01 4.55 -0.86
C ALA A 44 -22.98 3.83 -1.83
N LYS A 45 -24.00 3.14 -1.33
CA LYS A 45 -25.03 2.48 -2.15
C LYS A 45 -25.81 3.45 -3.05
N ASN A 46 -25.87 4.72 -2.70
CA ASN A 46 -26.56 5.76 -3.46
C ASN A 46 -25.65 6.49 -4.45
N LEU A 47 -24.38 6.10 -4.51
CA LEU A 47 -23.39 6.71 -5.40
C LEU A 47 -23.16 5.85 -6.63
N SER A 48 -22.91 6.50 -7.78
CA SER A 48 -22.34 5.82 -8.93
C SER A 48 -20.89 5.40 -8.62
N GLU A 49 -20.36 4.46 -9.42
CA GLU A 49 -18.96 4.04 -9.30
C GLU A 49 -17.99 5.23 -9.43
N ASN A 50 -18.25 6.14 -10.37
CA ASN A 50 -17.43 7.35 -10.56
C ASN A 50 -17.54 8.31 -9.38
N GLN A 51 -18.72 8.51 -8.82
CA GLN A 51 -18.90 9.34 -7.62
C GLN A 51 -18.17 8.76 -6.42
N GLN A 52 -18.22 7.43 -6.25
CA GLN A 52 -17.50 6.76 -5.18
C GLN A 52 -15.99 6.90 -5.34
N LYS A 53 -15.45 6.62 -6.53
CA LYS A 53 -14.02 6.82 -6.84
C LYS A 53 -13.56 8.25 -6.56
N GLN A 54 -14.38 9.24 -6.95
CA GLN A 54 -14.06 10.65 -6.74
C GLN A 54 -13.96 10.98 -5.25
N LYS A 55 -14.94 10.59 -4.45
CA LYS A 55 -14.94 10.82 -2.99
C LYS A 55 -13.81 10.09 -2.28
N GLU A 56 -13.56 8.84 -2.64
CA GLU A 56 -12.42 8.06 -2.12
C GLU A 56 -11.10 8.75 -2.50
N GLY A 57 -10.98 9.24 -3.72
CA GLY A 57 -9.80 9.97 -4.21
C GLY A 57 -9.51 11.23 -3.41
N GLU A 58 -10.53 12.03 -3.12
CA GLU A 58 -10.40 13.23 -2.27
C GLU A 58 -9.86 12.89 -0.88
N LEU A 59 -10.37 11.80 -0.26
CA LEU A 59 -9.93 11.33 1.05
C LEU A 59 -8.49 10.80 1.01
N ILE A 60 -8.10 10.09 -0.05
CA ILE A 60 -6.73 9.63 -0.26
C ILE A 60 -5.78 10.81 -0.36
N LEU A 61 -6.11 11.77 -1.23
CA LEU A 61 -5.26 12.95 -1.46
C LEU A 61 -5.14 13.81 -0.20
N ALA A 62 -6.20 13.92 0.60
CA ALA A 62 -6.16 14.62 1.89
C ALA A 62 -5.23 13.96 2.93
N LYS A 63 -4.92 12.66 2.77
CA LYS A 63 -3.98 11.91 3.61
C LYS A 63 -2.54 11.91 3.09
N THR A 64 -2.29 12.49 1.92
CA THR A 64 -0.97 12.58 1.29
C THR A 64 -0.45 14.01 1.31
N LYS A 65 0.87 14.16 1.29
CA LYS A 65 1.54 15.46 1.14
C LYS A 65 2.08 15.58 -0.28
N SER A 66 2.25 16.80 -0.76
CA SER A 66 2.87 17.06 -2.07
C SER A 66 4.29 16.50 -2.18
N SER A 67 5.01 16.44 -1.05
CA SER A 67 6.37 15.88 -0.94
C SER A 67 6.44 14.35 -0.87
N ASP A 68 5.31 13.66 -0.73
CA ASP A 68 5.28 12.20 -0.66
C ASP A 68 5.54 11.59 -2.04
N PHE A 69 6.33 10.54 -2.07
CA PHE A 69 6.41 9.68 -3.24
C PHE A 69 5.24 8.69 -3.19
N LEU A 70 4.21 8.96 -4.01
CA LEU A 70 2.95 8.25 -4.00
C LEU A 70 2.97 7.07 -4.97
N ILE A 71 2.70 5.87 -4.46
CA ILE A 71 2.67 4.62 -5.23
C ILE A 71 1.29 3.97 -5.06
N LEU A 72 0.63 3.70 -6.16
CA LEU A 72 -0.64 2.99 -6.15
C LEU A 72 -0.42 1.49 -6.31
N LEU A 73 -1.09 0.70 -5.48
CA LEU A 73 -1.24 -0.74 -5.68
C LEU A 73 -2.37 -0.94 -6.70
N ASP A 74 -2.00 -1.28 -7.91
CA ASP A 74 -2.90 -1.35 -9.07
C ASP A 74 -2.52 -2.56 -9.92
N GLU A 75 -3.52 -3.33 -10.38
CA GLU A 75 -3.30 -4.51 -11.23
C GLU A 75 -2.55 -4.20 -12.54
N LYS A 76 -2.69 -2.97 -13.04
CA LYS A 76 -2.00 -2.47 -14.23
C LYS A 76 -0.63 -1.86 -13.93
N GLY A 77 -0.17 -1.97 -12.69
CA GLY A 77 1.13 -1.47 -12.29
C GLY A 77 2.27 -2.40 -12.70
N LYS A 78 3.49 -1.95 -12.47
CA LYS A 78 4.68 -2.77 -12.69
C LYS A 78 4.72 -3.93 -11.70
N ALA A 79 4.85 -5.15 -12.21
CA ALA A 79 5.04 -6.35 -11.41
C ALA A 79 6.51 -6.52 -10.99
N PHE A 80 6.71 -7.06 -9.79
CA PHE A 80 8.01 -7.38 -9.23
C PHE A 80 7.95 -8.76 -8.58
N ASP A 81 9.05 -9.51 -8.65
CA ASP A 81 9.31 -10.54 -7.66
C ASP A 81 9.82 -9.91 -6.35
N SER A 82 9.93 -10.71 -5.30
CA SER A 82 10.30 -10.19 -3.97
C SER A 82 11.71 -9.58 -3.94
N VAL A 83 12.65 -10.13 -4.70
CA VAL A 83 14.03 -9.61 -4.79
C VAL A 83 14.08 -8.29 -5.55
N ALA A 84 13.38 -8.20 -6.68
CA ALA A 84 13.27 -6.96 -7.45
C ALA A 84 12.55 -5.87 -6.64
N PHE A 85 11.53 -6.24 -5.87
CA PHE A 85 10.83 -5.32 -4.98
C PHE A 85 11.75 -4.80 -3.86
N SER A 86 12.60 -5.66 -3.26
CA SER A 86 13.57 -5.21 -2.25
C SER A 86 14.56 -4.18 -2.82
N LYS A 87 15.04 -4.40 -4.05
CA LYS A 87 15.90 -3.43 -4.76
C LYS A 87 15.17 -2.12 -5.07
N TYR A 88 13.88 -2.21 -5.38
CA TYR A 88 13.03 -1.03 -5.58
C TYR A 88 12.91 -0.21 -4.28
N LEU A 89 12.68 -0.86 -3.13
CA LEU A 89 12.69 -0.22 -1.82
C LEU A 89 14.05 0.43 -1.52
N GLN A 90 15.16 -0.28 -1.78
CA GLN A 90 16.51 0.24 -1.57
C GLN A 90 16.77 1.51 -2.38
N LYS A 91 16.29 1.57 -3.63
CA LYS A 91 16.39 2.77 -4.47
C LYS A 91 15.74 3.98 -3.79
N HIS A 92 14.56 3.81 -3.19
CA HIS A 92 13.88 4.90 -2.47
C HIS A 92 14.61 5.28 -1.17
N LEU A 93 15.13 4.30 -0.43
CA LEU A 93 15.95 4.55 0.76
C LEU A 93 17.16 5.45 0.44
N ASN A 94 17.76 5.25 -0.72
CA ASN A 94 18.96 5.96 -1.16
C ASN A 94 18.67 7.28 -1.89
N SER A 95 17.40 7.57 -2.25
CA SER A 95 17.04 8.73 -3.08
C SER A 95 16.84 10.04 -2.33
N GLY A 96 16.91 10.01 -0.99
CA GLY A 96 16.61 11.18 -0.16
C GLY A 96 15.11 11.46 0.03
N VAL A 97 14.21 10.64 -0.52
CA VAL A 97 12.77 10.72 -0.29
C VAL A 97 12.48 10.51 1.19
N LYS A 98 11.76 11.45 1.80
CA LYS A 98 11.45 11.39 3.23
C LYS A 98 10.32 10.43 3.55
N GLN A 99 9.32 10.35 2.67
CA GLN A 99 8.16 9.46 2.82
C GLN A 99 7.75 8.84 1.50
N VAL A 100 7.58 7.53 1.51
CA VAL A 100 6.92 6.76 0.44
C VAL A 100 5.54 6.35 0.95
N THR A 101 4.50 6.73 0.23
CA THR A 101 3.12 6.41 0.57
C THR A 101 2.56 5.43 -0.46
N PHE A 102 2.20 4.25 0.00
CA PHE A 102 1.48 3.25 -0.80
C PHE A 102 -0.02 3.36 -0.54
N VAL A 103 -0.82 3.12 -1.57
CA VAL A 103 -2.29 3.17 -1.45
C VAL A 103 -2.92 1.92 -2.03
N ILE A 104 -3.76 1.28 -1.25
CA ILE A 104 -4.69 0.23 -1.68
C ILE A 104 -6.03 0.91 -1.94
N GLY A 105 -6.48 0.87 -3.19
CA GLY A 105 -7.74 1.47 -3.60
C GLY A 105 -8.98 0.69 -3.16
N GLY A 106 -10.13 1.30 -3.40
CA GLY A 106 -11.43 0.66 -3.22
C GLY A 106 -11.79 -0.27 -4.38
N PRO A 107 -13.04 -0.80 -4.37
CA PRO A 107 -13.45 -1.85 -5.33
C PRO A 107 -13.48 -1.39 -6.80
N PHE A 108 -13.57 -0.10 -7.05
CA PHE A 108 -13.64 0.47 -8.41
C PHE A 108 -12.34 1.08 -8.91
N GLY A 109 -11.25 0.90 -8.16
CA GLY A 109 -9.96 1.52 -8.48
C GLY A 109 -9.84 2.97 -8.02
N PHE A 110 -9.03 3.74 -8.70
CA PHE A 110 -8.70 5.13 -8.33
C PHE A 110 -9.36 6.14 -9.26
N SER A 111 -9.59 7.35 -8.74
CA SER A 111 -10.00 8.50 -9.57
C SER A 111 -8.86 8.99 -10.45
N ASP A 112 -9.19 9.74 -11.49
CA ASP A 112 -8.19 10.31 -12.41
C ASP A 112 -7.21 11.22 -11.67
N GLU A 113 -7.67 12.01 -10.72
CA GLU A 113 -6.83 12.91 -9.92
C GLU A 113 -5.80 12.14 -9.07
N VAL A 114 -6.18 10.97 -8.54
CA VAL A 114 -5.26 10.12 -7.80
C VAL A 114 -4.21 9.53 -8.76
N TYR A 115 -4.61 9.09 -9.94
CA TYR A 115 -3.67 8.62 -10.96
C TYR A 115 -2.70 9.71 -11.42
N GLU A 116 -3.17 10.92 -11.65
CA GLU A 116 -2.34 12.07 -12.04
C GLU A 116 -1.34 12.45 -10.95
N ARG A 117 -1.76 12.36 -9.67
CA ARG A 117 -0.88 12.66 -8.53
C ARG A 117 0.16 11.58 -8.29
N ALA A 118 -0.10 10.34 -8.65
CA ALA A 118 0.76 9.21 -8.36
C ALA A 118 2.10 9.29 -9.10
N ASN A 119 3.17 8.94 -8.41
CA ASN A 119 4.51 8.87 -8.98
C ASN A 119 4.78 7.50 -9.63
N ALA A 120 4.11 6.45 -9.16
CA ALA A 120 4.26 5.11 -9.69
C ALA A 120 3.02 4.24 -9.41
N LYS A 121 2.92 3.14 -10.15
CA LYS A 121 1.95 2.05 -9.91
C LYS A 121 2.71 0.74 -9.85
N ILE A 122 2.38 -0.10 -8.87
CA ILE A 122 2.92 -1.45 -8.76
C ILE A 122 1.80 -2.48 -8.66
N SER A 123 2.02 -3.65 -9.24
CA SER A 123 1.13 -4.81 -9.13
C SER A 123 1.79 -5.87 -8.26
N LEU A 124 1.05 -6.39 -7.28
CA LEU A 124 1.51 -7.48 -6.43
C LEU A 124 1.45 -8.84 -7.13
N SER A 125 0.51 -9.01 -8.06
CA SER A 125 0.26 -10.26 -8.74
C SER A 125 -0.60 -10.04 -9.98
N ASN A 126 -0.47 -10.96 -10.94
CA ASN A 126 -1.43 -11.08 -12.04
C ASN A 126 -2.78 -11.68 -11.60
N MET A 127 -2.82 -12.28 -10.42
CA MET A 127 -4.04 -12.76 -9.79
C MET A 127 -4.69 -11.64 -8.98
N THR A 128 -6.01 -11.59 -8.99
CA THR A 128 -6.78 -10.62 -8.19
C THR A 128 -6.89 -11.11 -6.75
N PHE A 129 -6.52 -10.25 -5.81
CA PHE A 129 -6.75 -10.48 -4.38
C PHE A 129 -7.92 -9.63 -3.89
N SER A 130 -8.62 -10.13 -2.84
CA SER A 130 -9.55 -9.26 -2.13
C SER A 130 -8.80 -8.06 -1.55
N HIS A 131 -9.45 -6.89 -1.50
CA HIS A 131 -8.85 -5.70 -0.89
C HIS A 131 -8.64 -5.82 0.63
N GLN A 132 -9.18 -6.86 1.26
CA GLN A 132 -8.88 -7.23 2.64
C GLN A 132 -7.56 -8.01 2.74
N MET A 133 -7.39 -9.07 1.95
CA MET A 133 -6.20 -9.92 1.96
C MET A 133 -4.95 -9.21 1.43
N VAL A 134 -5.10 -8.35 0.43
CA VAL A 134 -3.95 -7.63 -0.16
C VAL A 134 -3.20 -6.77 0.86
N ARG A 135 -3.87 -6.30 1.91
CA ARG A 135 -3.26 -5.54 3.02
C ARG A 135 -2.18 -6.36 3.71
N LEU A 136 -2.53 -7.58 4.09
CA LEU A 136 -1.60 -8.51 4.74
C LEU A 136 -0.46 -8.89 3.80
N PHE A 137 -0.75 -9.28 2.58
CA PHE A 137 0.27 -9.65 1.60
C PHE A 137 1.25 -8.52 1.33
N PHE A 138 0.75 -7.30 1.21
CA PHE A 138 1.63 -6.15 0.96
C PHE A 138 2.54 -5.84 2.17
N ILE A 139 1.99 -5.84 3.38
CA ILE A 139 2.79 -5.60 4.60
C ILE A 139 3.83 -6.71 4.80
N GLU A 140 3.46 -7.97 4.52
CA GLU A 140 4.39 -9.10 4.54
C GLU A 140 5.50 -8.92 3.50
N GLN A 141 5.18 -8.48 2.28
CA GLN A 141 6.19 -8.23 1.23
C GLN A 141 7.09 -7.03 1.57
N LEU A 142 6.60 -6.02 2.25
CA LEU A 142 7.47 -4.97 2.81
C LEU A 142 8.45 -5.55 3.82
N TYR A 143 7.98 -6.34 4.77
CA TYR A 143 8.82 -7.03 5.76
C TYR A 143 9.86 -7.93 5.07
N ARG A 144 9.42 -8.78 4.14
CA ARG A 144 10.30 -9.66 3.34
C ARG A 144 11.36 -8.85 2.58
N GLY A 145 10.98 -7.75 1.98
CA GLY A 145 11.89 -6.86 1.26
C GLY A 145 13.02 -6.35 2.16
N PHE A 146 12.72 -5.94 3.39
CA PHE A 146 13.75 -5.52 4.35
C PHE A 146 14.61 -6.68 4.85
N THR A 147 14.06 -7.86 5.06
CA THR A 147 14.87 -9.05 5.44
C THR A 147 15.84 -9.43 4.32
N ILE A 148 15.44 -9.33 3.06
CA ILE A 148 16.34 -9.53 1.90
C ILE A 148 17.48 -8.50 1.92
N LEU A 149 17.16 -7.22 2.11
CA LEU A 149 18.17 -6.15 2.16
C LEU A 149 19.17 -6.30 3.32
N LYS A 150 18.77 -6.99 4.38
CA LYS A 150 19.62 -7.28 5.57
C LYS A 150 20.29 -8.66 5.52
N ASN A 151 20.09 -9.43 4.44
CA ASN A 151 20.58 -10.80 4.30
C ASN A 151 20.13 -11.72 5.45
N GLU A 152 18.89 -11.54 5.90
CA GLU A 152 18.31 -12.37 6.96
C GLU A 152 17.62 -13.61 6.39
N PRO A 153 17.55 -14.74 7.14
CA PRO A 153 17.08 -16.03 6.64
C PRO A 153 15.55 -16.16 6.61
N TYR A 154 14.83 -15.13 6.20
CA TYR A 154 13.36 -15.18 6.03
C TYR A 154 12.97 -15.52 4.60
N HIS A 155 13.70 -14.99 3.62
CA HIS A 155 13.49 -15.29 2.21
C HIS A 155 14.49 -16.35 1.75
N HIS A 156 13.97 -17.48 1.27
CA HIS A 156 14.78 -18.56 0.71
C HIS A 156 14.74 -18.48 -0.81
N GLN A 157 15.94 -18.53 -1.42
CA GLN A 157 16.15 -18.66 -2.88
C GLN A 157 16.83 -19.96 -3.19
#